data_aefe20244432c68ffc927328e2548281
#
_entry.id   aefe20244432c68ffc927328e2548281
#
_cell.length_a   1.000
_cell.length_b   1.000
_cell.length_c   1.000
_cell.angle_alpha   90.00
_cell.angle_beta   90.00
_cell.angle_gamma   90.00
#
_symmetry.space_group_name_H-M   'P 1'
#
loop_
_entity.id
_entity.type
_entity.pdbx_description
1 polymer ?
#
loop_
_entity_poly.entity_id
_entity_poly.type
_entity_poly.pdbx_seq_one_letter_code
_entity_poly.pdbx_strand_id
1 'polypeptide(L)'
;MVLMALSSHGSEPFFISLAILLEVYVKIHDMTQVALMTAVIIILGLIPPIPLAFVPVPIVLQNLGIMIAGIVLGPKRGTIAVGLFLLLALLGFPILSGGQAGPAVFVGPTAGYLIGWLLTPAFIASVNASAFMHHPGRQVVGTWIGAVLLVDILGSLWLIIGSGMSWLPAVMANLAFIPGDTLKVAVAVIVGQRVRIPRINRV
;
A
#
# COMPACT_ATOMS: atom_id res chain seq x y z
N MET A 1 -18.53 -12.91 -25.42
CA MET A 1 -18.93 -13.02 -26.84
C MET A 1 -18.03 -13.97 -27.65
N VAL A 2 -16.75 -14.14 -27.32
CA VAL A 2 -15.84 -15.13 -28.00
C VAL A 2 -16.14 -16.58 -27.60
N LEU A 3 -16.62 -16.84 -26.38
CA LEU A 3 -16.96 -18.20 -25.89
C LEU A 3 -18.24 -18.80 -26.53
N MET A 4 -19.14 -17.99 -27.10
CA MET A 4 -20.32 -18.50 -27.79
C MET A 4 -20.09 -18.92 -29.24
N ALA A 5 -18.97 -18.54 -29.85
CA ALA A 5 -18.68 -18.86 -31.25
C ALA A 5 -17.95 -20.21 -31.47
N LEU A 6 -17.53 -20.88 -30.39
CA LEU A 6 -16.77 -22.14 -30.46
C LEU A 6 -17.55 -23.40 -30.04
N SER A 7 -18.86 -23.28 -29.90
CA SER A 7 -19.77 -24.34 -29.44
C SER A 7 -20.21 -25.30 -30.57
N SER A 8 -19.29 -25.72 -31.44
CA SER A 8 -19.62 -26.81 -32.36
C SER A 8 -18.53 -27.88 -32.34
N HIS A 9 -18.93 -29.07 -31.86
CA HIS A 9 -18.23 -30.35 -31.91
C HIS A 9 -17.14 -30.64 -30.87
N GLY A 10 -17.52 -31.34 -29.80
CA GLY A 10 -16.62 -32.22 -29.02
C GLY A 10 -15.50 -31.55 -28.19
N SER A 11 -15.26 -30.26 -28.32
CA SER A 11 -14.15 -29.53 -27.71
C SER A 11 -14.50 -28.82 -26.40
N GLU A 12 -15.76 -28.85 -25.98
CA GLU A 12 -16.26 -28.15 -24.77
C GLU A 12 -15.47 -28.50 -23.49
N PRO A 13 -15.21 -29.77 -23.15
CA PRO A 13 -14.51 -30.10 -21.92
C PRO A 13 -13.06 -29.59 -21.90
N PHE A 14 -12.40 -29.49 -23.06
CA PHE A 14 -11.06 -28.97 -23.17
C PHE A 14 -11.01 -27.46 -22.90
N PHE A 15 -11.93 -26.67 -23.46
CA PHE A 15 -11.98 -25.21 -23.24
C PHE A 15 -12.38 -24.86 -21.81
N ILE A 16 -13.29 -25.63 -21.20
CA ILE A 16 -13.66 -25.48 -19.79
C ILE A 16 -12.44 -25.77 -18.89
N SER A 17 -11.73 -26.88 -19.16
CA SER A 17 -10.52 -27.22 -18.40
C SER A 17 -9.42 -26.17 -18.54
N LEU A 18 -9.20 -25.67 -19.75
CA LEU A 18 -8.23 -24.60 -20.00
C LEU A 18 -8.62 -23.29 -19.29
N ALA A 19 -9.90 -22.92 -19.31
CA ALA A 19 -10.41 -21.73 -18.62
C ALA A 19 -10.21 -21.84 -17.11
N ILE A 20 -10.50 -23.00 -16.51
CA ILE A 20 -10.28 -23.26 -15.09
C ILE A 20 -8.78 -23.17 -14.76
N LEU A 21 -7.91 -23.76 -15.56
CA LEU A 21 -6.45 -23.71 -15.36
C LEU A 21 -5.92 -22.26 -15.44
N LEU A 22 -6.41 -21.46 -16.38
CA LEU A 22 -6.03 -20.06 -16.49
C LEU A 22 -6.54 -19.24 -15.30
N GLU A 23 -7.76 -19.50 -14.83
CA GLU A 23 -8.31 -18.81 -13.65
C GLU A 23 -7.51 -19.15 -12.38
N VAL A 24 -7.18 -20.41 -12.16
CA VAL A 24 -6.35 -20.88 -11.04
C VAL A 24 -4.95 -20.25 -11.13
N TYR A 25 -4.33 -20.25 -12.30
CA TYR A 25 -3.01 -19.64 -12.51
C TYR A 25 -3.01 -18.15 -12.17
N VAL A 26 -4.00 -17.38 -12.66
CA VAL A 26 -4.12 -15.94 -12.36
C VAL A 26 -4.31 -15.71 -10.86
N LYS A 27 -5.12 -16.53 -10.20
CA LYS A 27 -5.37 -16.41 -8.77
C LYS A 27 -4.12 -16.70 -7.94
N ILE A 28 -3.36 -17.74 -8.27
CA ILE A 28 -2.09 -18.08 -7.60
C ILE A 28 -1.07 -16.95 -7.77
N HIS A 29 -0.92 -16.45 -8.99
CA HIS A 29 0.00 -15.36 -9.31
C HIS A 29 -0.34 -14.08 -8.51
N ASP A 30 -1.61 -13.70 -8.43
CA ASP A 30 -2.07 -12.56 -7.65
C ASP A 30 -1.76 -12.73 -6.14
N MET A 31 -1.99 -13.94 -5.59
CA MET A 31 -1.69 -14.27 -4.19
C MET A 31 -0.18 -14.20 -3.91
N THR A 32 0.64 -14.70 -4.81
CA THR A 32 2.11 -14.65 -4.68
C THR A 32 2.61 -13.20 -4.65
N GLN A 33 2.08 -12.35 -5.52
CA GLN A 33 2.44 -10.92 -5.53
C GLN A 33 2.04 -10.20 -4.24
N VAL A 34 0.86 -10.48 -3.72
CA VAL A 34 0.39 -9.93 -2.44
C VAL A 34 1.30 -10.38 -1.30
N ALA A 35 1.60 -11.67 -1.20
CA ALA A 35 2.47 -12.22 -0.17
C ALA A 35 3.90 -11.63 -0.24
N LEU A 36 4.47 -11.54 -1.45
CA LEU A 36 5.79 -10.97 -1.65
C LEU A 36 5.84 -9.49 -1.23
N MET A 37 4.82 -8.70 -1.60
CA MET A 37 4.76 -7.30 -1.23
C MET A 37 4.57 -7.12 0.29
N THR A 38 3.75 -7.96 0.91
CA THR A 38 3.61 -8.00 2.38
C THR A 38 4.97 -8.27 3.04
N ALA A 39 5.74 -9.23 2.53
CA ALA A 39 7.08 -9.52 3.02
C ALA A 39 8.04 -8.32 2.85
N VAL A 40 7.99 -7.62 1.73
CA VAL A 40 8.78 -6.39 1.51
C VAL A 40 8.44 -5.31 2.55
N ILE A 41 7.14 -5.09 2.84
CA ILE A 41 6.71 -4.14 3.86
C ILE A 41 7.24 -4.53 5.24
N ILE A 42 7.20 -5.83 5.57
CA ILE A 42 7.73 -6.36 6.84
C ILE A 42 9.24 -6.12 6.93
N ILE A 43 10.01 -6.46 5.88
CA ILE A 43 11.48 -6.27 5.84
C ILE A 43 11.83 -4.80 6.06
N LEU A 44 11.11 -3.86 5.43
CA LEU A 44 11.32 -2.43 5.65
C LEU A 44 11.01 -1.99 7.09
N GLY A 45 10.14 -2.72 7.79
CA GLY A 45 9.83 -2.50 9.19
C GLY A 45 10.91 -2.96 10.18
N LEU A 46 11.80 -3.86 9.74
CA LEU A 46 12.94 -4.29 10.56
C LEU A 46 14.01 -3.19 10.67
N ILE A 47 13.97 -2.20 9.79
CA ILE A 47 14.85 -1.04 9.86
C ILE A 47 14.42 -0.17 11.05
N PRO A 48 15.35 0.15 11.98
CA PRO A 48 15.01 0.93 13.16
C PRO A 48 14.34 2.26 12.81
N PRO A 49 13.26 2.62 13.50
CA PRO A 49 12.60 3.90 13.30
C PRO A 49 13.46 5.05 13.83
N ILE A 50 13.32 6.23 13.24
CA ILE A 50 13.96 7.45 13.72
C ILE A 50 12.98 8.16 14.67
N PRO A 51 13.22 8.15 15.98
CA PRO A 51 12.32 8.81 16.93
C PRO A 51 12.42 10.34 16.79
N LEU A 52 11.29 11.01 16.98
CA LEU A 52 11.22 12.47 17.06
C LEU A 52 10.95 12.89 18.51
N ALA A 53 11.75 13.83 19.04
CA ALA A 53 11.67 14.21 20.44
C ALA A 53 10.34 14.91 20.84
N PHE A 54 9.62 15.46 19.87
CA PHE A 54 8.43 16.29 20.09
C PHE A 54 7.13 15.64 19.60
N VAL A 55 7.20 14.43 19.03
CA VAL A 55 6.03 13.70 18.49
C VAL A 55 6.10 12.24 18.91
N PRO A 56 4.99 11.63 19.33
CA PRO A 56 4.95 10.22 19.73
C PRO A 56 4.98 9.24 18.54
N VAL A 57 5.18 9.74 17.32
CA VAL A 57 5.21 8.96 16.09
C VAL A 57 6.58 9.09 15.44
N PRO A 58 7.31 7.99 15.23
CA PRO A 58 8.63 8.02 14.62
C PRO A 58 8.58 8.08 13.08
N ILE A 59 9.67 8.51 12.46
CA ILE A 59 9.88 8.35 11.02
C ILE A 59 10.23 6.88 10.75
N VAL A 60 9.47 6.25 9.85
CA VAL A 60 9.63 4.84 9.49
C VAL A 60 9.85 4.66 8.01
N LEU A 61 10.56 3.58 7.63
CA LEU A 61 10.78 3.27 6.22
C LEU A 61 9.65 2.39 5.62
N GLN A 62 8.81 1.80 6.45
CA GLN A 62 7.72 0.92 6.02
C GLN A 62 6.74 1.56 5.03
N ASN A 63 6.47 2.87 5.17
CA ASN A 63 5.58 3.57 4.26
C ASN A 63 6.11 3.60 2.81
N LEU A 64 7.41 3.48 2.58
CA LEU A 64 7.97 3.27 1.24
C LEU A 64 7.41 2.00 0.59
N GLY A 65 7.36 0.89 1.34
CA GLY A 65 6.78 -0.37 0.85
C GLY A 65 5.30 -0.25 0.50
N ILE A 66 4.56 0.53 1.29
CA ILE A 66 3.14 0.82 1.06
C ILE A 66 2.93 1.65 -0.21
N MET A 67 3.78 2.65 -0.46
CA MET A 67 3.80 3.43 -1.70
C MET A 67 4.07 2.54 -2.91
N ILE A 68 5.08 1.66 -2.81
CA ILE A 68 5.42 0.70 -3.88
C ILE A 68 4.23 -0.25 -4.12
N ALA A 69 3.56 -0.74 -3.07
CA ALA A 69 2.38 -1.58 -3.21
C ALA A 69 1.27 -0.92 -4.03
N GLY A 70 0.99 0.35 -3.78
CA GLY A 70 0.00 1.12 -4.55
C GLY A 70 0.39 1.31 -6.02
N ILE A 71 1.65 1.62 -6.29
CA ILE A 71 2.14 1.87 -7.65
C ILE A 71 2.22 0.59 -8.47
N VAL A 72 2.77 -0.49 -7.89
CA VAL A 72 3.11 -1.73 -8.59
C VAL A 72 1.93 -2.68 -8.67
N LEU A 73 1.26 -2.95 -7.55
CA LEU A 73 0.15 -3.91 -7.48
C LEU A 73 -1.21 -3.29 -7.82
N GLY A 74 -1.32 -1.97 -7.74
CA GLY A 74 -2.58 -1.27 -7.95
C GLY A 74 -3.55 -1.36 -6.76
N PRO A 75 -4.83 -0.92 -6.95
CA PRO A 75 -5.71 -0.64 -5.82
C PRO A 75 -6.07 -1.89 -5.02
N LYS A 76 -6.52 -2.96 -5.68
CA LYS A 76 -7.01 -4.16 -4.98
C LYS A 76 -5.89 -4.94 -4.30
N ARG A 77 -4.89 -5.37 -5.07
CA ARG A 77 -3.79 -6.21 -4.57
C ARG A 77 -2.89 -5.44 -3.59
N GLY A 78 -2.62 -4.16 -3.86
CA GLY A 78 -1.86 -3.31 -2.95
C GLY A 78 -2.55 -3.13 -1.60
N THR A 79 -3.86 -2.85 -1.59
CA THR A 79 -4.63 -2.73 -0.34
C THR A 79 -4.71 -4.06 0.40
N ILE A 80 -4.86 -5.19 -0.31
CA ILE A 80 -4.85 -6.52 0.33
C ILE A 80 -3.47 -6.81 0.95
N ALA A 81 -2.37 -6.46 0.29
CA ALA A 81 -1.03 -6.66 0.84
C ALA A 81 -0.79 -5.84 2.11
N VAL A 82 -1.20 -4.58 2.13
CA VAL A 82 -1.13 -3.73 3.32
C VAL A 82 -2.10 -4.22 4.40
N GLY A 83 -3.32 -4.62 4.03
CA GLY A 83 -4.30 -5.20 4.96
C GLY A 83 -3.79 -6.47 5.63
N LEU A 84 -3.16 -7.37 4.87
CA LEU A 84 -2.54 -8.58 5.40
C LEU A 84 -1.40 -8.25 6.37
N PHE A 85 -0.53 -7.30 6.01
CA PHE A 85 0.52 -6.80 6.89
C PHE A 85 -0.05 -6.24 8.21
N LEU A 86 -1.06 -5.38 8.15
CA LEU A 86 -1.70 -4.81 9.34
C LEU A 86 -2.44 -5.87 10.16
N LEU A 87 -3.08 -6.85 9.52
CA LEU A 87 -3.72 -7.96 10.20
C LEU A 87 -2.72 -8.81 11.00
N LEU A 88 -1.57 -9.14 10.40
CA LEU A 88 -0.51 -9.85 11.11
C LEU A 88 0.00 -9.04 12.30
N ALA A 89 0.21 -7.73 12.14
CA ALA A 89 0.59 -6.86 13.24
C ALA A 89 -0.47 -6.83 14.36
N LEU A 90 -1.75 -6.79 14.00
CA LEU A 90 -2.87 -6.82 14.95
C LEU A 90 -2.91 -8.14 15.73
N LEU A 91 -2.60 -9.28 15.08
CA LEU A 91 -2.51 -10.59 15.70
C LEU A 91 -1.30 -10.76 16.64
N GLY A 92 -0.44 -9.75 16.75
CA GLY A 92 0.66 -9.73 17.69
C GLY A 92 2.04 -10.09 17.09
N PHE A 93 2.16 -10.22 15.76
CA PHE A 93 3.48 -10.37 15.13
C PHE A 93 4.25 -9.05 15.22
N PRO A 94 5.49 -9.01 15.75
CA PRO A 94 6.28 -7.79 15.97
C PRO A 94 6.92 -7.30 14.66
N ILE A 95 6.08 -6.92 13.70
CA ILE A 95 6.47 -6.57 12.33
C ILE A 95 6.29 -5.09 11.98
N LEU A 96 5.68 -4.32 12.88
CA LEU A 96 5.70 -2.85 12.79
C LEU A 96 7.07 -2.33 13.18
N SER A 97 7.42 -1.16 12.67
CA SER A 97 8.71 -0.52 12.92
C SER A 97 8.98 -0.39 14.42
N GLY A 98 10.20 -0.75 14.83
CA GLY A 98 10.55 -0.81 16.25
C GLY A 98 10.03 -2.07 16.96
N GLY A 99 9.58 -3.10 16.23
CA GLY A 99 9.08 -4.35 16.81
C GLY A 99 7.70 -4.23 17.46
N GLN A 100 6.95 -3.19 17.14
CA GLN A 100 5.61 -2.99 17.71
C GLN A 100 4.61 -3.99 17.11
N ALA A 101 3.61 -4.36 17.92
CA ALA A 101 2.56 -5.31 17.57
C ALA A 101 1.35 -5.22 18.50
N GLY A 102 0.29 -5.90 18.10
CA GLY A 102 -0.91 -6.10 18.90
C GLY A 102 -1.91 -4.95 18.84
N PRO A 103 -3.11 -5.15 19.44
CA PRO A 103 -4.23 -4.21 19.37
C PRO A 103 -3.91 -2.82 19.93
N ALA A 104 -2.99 -2.71 20.90
CA ALA A 104 -2.62 -1.46 21.53
C ALA A 104 -2.10 -0.42 20.53
N VAL A 105 -1.40 -0.85 19.46
CA VAL A 105 -0.87 0.05 18.44
C VAL A 105 -2.01 0.65 17.59
N PHE A 106 -3.10 -0.08 17.43
CA PHE A 106 -4.27 0.32 16.62
C PHE A 106 -5.22 1.28 17.36
N VAL A 107 -5.03 1.49 18.65
CA VAL A 107 -5.75 2.50 19.45
C VAL A 107 -4.80 3.58 19.98
N GLY A 108 -3.50 3.40 19.80
CA GLY A 108 -2.46 4.35 20.20
C GLY A 108 -2.32 5.55 19.25
N PRO A 109 -1.33 6.43 19.48
CA PRO A 109 -1.11 7.63 18.68
C PRO A 109 -0.88 7.39 17.19
N THR A 110 -0.40 6.22 16.83
CA THR A 110 -0.08 5.83 15.43
C THR A 110 -1.28 5.33 14.64
N ALA A 111 -2.44 5.06 15.28
CA ALA A 111 -3.58 4.40 14.65
C ALA A 111 -4.11 5.13 13.40
N GLY A 112 -4.17 6.45 13.41
CA GLY A 112 -4.59 7.23 12.25
C GLY A 112 -3.67 7.06 11.04
N TYR A 113 -2.37 6.94 11.28
CA TYR A 113 -1.39 6.66 10.22
C TYR A 113 -1.56 5.25 9.65
N LEU A 114 -1.88 4.25 10.49
CA LEU A 114 -2.16 2.88 10.02
C LEU A 114 -3.42 2.82 9.15
N ILE A 115 -4.47 3.59 9.50
CA ILE A 115 -5.66 3.75 8.65
C ILE A 115 -5.27 4.39 7.32
N GLY A 116 -4.46 5.45 7.35
CA GLY A 116 -3.92 6.09 6.17
C GLY A 116 -3.15 5.10 5.28
N TRP A 117 -2.31 4.25 5.87
CA TRP A 117 -1.56 3.22 5.16
C TRP A 117 -2.46 2.23 4.43
N LEU A 118 -3.56 1.78 5.07
CA LEU A 118 -4.51 0.87 4.45
C LEU A 118 -5.18 1.47 3.20
N LEU A 119 -5.47 2.77 3.23
CA LEU A 119 -6.12 3.48 2.13
C LEU A 119 -5.16 3.93 1.03
N THR A 120 -3.88 4.12 1.36
CA THR A 120 -2.85 4.65 0.45
C THR A 120 -2.76 3.91 -0.89
N PRO A 121 -2.71 2.56 -0.98
CA PRO A 121 -2.60 1.87 -2.27
C PRO A 121 -3.78 2.12 -3.20
N ALA A 122 -5.01 2.12 -2.64
CA ALA A 122 -6.21 2.41 -3.42
C ALA A 122 -6.21 3.85 -3.93
N PHE A 123 -5.82 4.81 -3.07
CA PHE A 123 -5.80 6.22 -3.40
C PHE A 123 -4.72 6.54 -4.46
N ILE A 124 -3.48 6.07 -4.28
CA ILE A 124 -2.41 6.22 -5.27
C ILE A 124 -2.84 5.67 -6.63
N ALA A 125 -3.41 4.47 -6.64
CA ALA A 125 -3.82 3.84 -7.89
C ALA A 125 -4.96 4.59 -8.57
N SER A 126 -5.91 5.13 -7.81
CA SER A 126 -7.03 5.94 -8.33
C SER A 126 -6.53 7.25 -8.95
N VAL A 127 -5.62 7.95 -8.28
CA VAL A 127 -5.03 9.19 -8.78
C VAL A 127 -4.17 8.92 -10.02
N ASN A 128 -3.36 7.85 -10.00
CA ASN A 128 -2.49 7.49 -11.11
C ASN A 128 -3.21 6.81 -12.29
N ALA A 129 -4.47 6.40 -12.14
CA ALA A 129 -5.28 5.82 -13.22
C ALA A 129 -5.62 6.84 -14.32
N SER A 130 -5.58 8.12 -14.04
CA SER A 130 -5.79 9.20 -15.02
C SER A 130 -4.72 9.14 -16.10
N ALA A 131 -5.13 9.25 -17.38
CA ALA A 131 -4.22 9.32 -18.53
C ALA A 131 -3.19 10.47 -18.40
N PHE A 132 -3.55 11.50 -17.66
CA PHE A 132 -2.69 12.63 -17.34
C PHE A 132 -1.48 12.24 -16.48
N MET A 133 -1.54 11.13 -15.70
CA MET A 133 -0.52 10.72 -14.74
C MET A 133 0.53 9.73 -15.30
N HIS A 134 0.52 9.44 -16.61
CA HIS A 134 1.52 8.54 -17.22
C HIS A 134 2.95 9.13 -17.28
N HIS A 135 3.09 10.46 -17.11
CA HIS A 135 4.39 11.12 -17.01
C HIS A 135 5.00 10.92 -15.62
N PRO A 136 6.32 10.56 -15.51
CA PRO A 136 6.96 10.27 -14.23
C PRO A 136 6.82 11.41 -13.20
N GLY A 137 6.96 12.66 -13.60
CA GLY A 137 6.81 13.79 -12.69
C GLY A 137 5.40 13.94 -12.13
N ARG A 138 4.37 13.66 -12.93
CA ARG A 138 2.97 13.67 -12.47
C ARG A 138 2.64 12.50 -11.57
N GLN A 139 3.25 11.34 -11.83
CA GLN A 139 3.12 10.17 -10.95
C GLN A 139 3.73 10.45 -9.57
N VAL A 140 4.84 11.20 -9.49
CA VAL A 140 5.41 11.66 -8.22
C VAL A 140 4.38 12.50 -7.46
N VAL A 141 3.74 13.48 -8.12
CA VAL A 141 2.72 14.36 -7.49
C VAL A 141 1.53 13.52 -7.01
N GLY A 142 0.98 12.64 -7.85
CA GLY A 142 -0.16 11.79 -7.48
C GLY A 142 0.17 10.84 -6.32
N THR A 143 1.36 10.26 -6.33
CA THR A 143 1.81 9.41 -5.23
C THR A 143 2.03 10.22 -3.96
N TRP A 144 2.57 11.43 -4.06
CA TRP A 144 2.77 12.31 -2.91
C TRP A 144 1.43 12.69 -2.26
N ILE A 145 0.42 13.06 -3.05
CA ILE A 145 -0.92 13.36 -2.53
C ILE A 145 -1.52 12.12 -1.83
N GLY A 146 -1.40 10.93 -2.44
CA GLY A 146 -2.00 9.71 -1.90
C GLY A 146 -1.25 9.07 -0.74
N ALA A 147 0.03 9.30 -0.61
CA ALA A 147 0.87 8.61 0.38
C ALA A 147 1.40 9.54 1.47
N VAL A 148 1.52 10.82 1.22
CA VAL A 148 1.99 11.80 2.23
C VAL A 148 0.78 12.58 2.75
N LEU A 149 0.13 13.35 1.90
CA LEU A 149 -0.95 14.23 2.34
C LEU A 149 -2.12 13.46 2.99
N LEU A 150 -2.57 12.36 2.37
CA LEU A 150 -3.65 11.53 2.93
C LEU A 150 -3.27 10.95 4.29
N VAL A 151 -2.07 10.38 4.41
CA VAL A 151 -1.59 9.74 5.64
C VAL A 151 -1.39 10.77 6.74
N ASP A 152 -0.82 11.93 6.40
CA ASP A 152 -0.58 13.03 7.35
C ASP A 152 -1.89 13.64 7.86
N ILE A 153 -2.90 13.81 6.99
CA ILE A 153 -4.22 14.28 7.40
C ILE A 153 -4.87 13.30 8.38
N LEU A 154 -4.92 12.01 8.03
CA LEU A 154 -5.54 11.00 8.91
C LEU A 154 -4.76 10.81 10.21
N GLY A 155 -3.43 10.87 10.15
CA GLY A 155 -2.57 10.82 11.32
C GLY A 155 -2.79 12.02 12.25
N SER A 156 -2.80 13.24 11.73
CA SER A 156 -3.06 14.45 12.51
C SER A 156 -4.45 14.45 13.13
N LEU A 157 -5.47 14.07 12.37
CA LEU A 157 -6.85 13.97 12.89
C LEU A 157 -6.91 12.99 14.05
N TRP A 158 -6.23 11.85 13.95
CA TRP A 158 -6.18 10.89 15.03
C TRP A 158 -5.41 11.39 16.24
N LEU A 159 -4.28 12.08 16.05
CA LEU A 159 -3.52 12.69 17.15
C LEU A 159 -4.36 13.71 17.91
N ILE A 160 -5.19 14.48 17.23
CA ILE A 160 -6.09 15.46 17.85
C ILE A 160 -7.25 14.77 18.58
N ILE A 161 -7.98 13.88 17.91
CA ILE A 161 -9.23 13.30 18.41
C ILE A 161 -8.95 12.11 19.33
N GLY A 162 -8.06 11.21 18.93
CA GLY A 162 -7.79 9.95 19.63
C GLY A 162 -6.75 10.09 20.75
N SER A 163 -5.77 10.98 20.60
CA SER A 163 -4.70 11.17 21.58
C SER A 163 -4.82 12.48 22.38
N GLY A 164 -5.83 13.31 22.09
CA GLY A 164 -6.05 14.58 22.79
C GLY A 164 -4.94 15.64 22.58
N MET A 165 -4.11 15.48 21.55
CA MET A 165 -3.03 16.41 21.23
C MET A 165 -3.62 17.71 20.68
N SER A 166 -3.04 18.86 21.05
CA SER A 166 -3.44 20.14 20.45
C SER A 166 -3.12 20.18 18.96
N TRP A 167 -3.92 20.93 18.19
CA TRP A 167 -3.84 20.94 16.73
C TRP A 167 -2.47 21.37 16.17
N LEU A 168 -1.80 22.34 16.84
CA LEU A 168 -0.54 22.88 16.34
C LEU A 168 0.61 21.85 16.40
N PRO A 169 0.89 21.16 17.53
CA PRO A 169 1.86 20.06 17.54
C PRO A 169 1.51 18.91 16.60
N ALA A 170 0.24 18.56 16.46
CA ALA A 170 -0.19 17.50 15.55
C ALA A 170 0.13 17.81 14.08
N VAL A 171 -0.08 19.04 13.65
CA VAL A 171 0.26 19.50 12.29
C VAL A 171 1.78 19.66 12.13
N MET A 172 2.48 20.20 13.12
CA MET A 172 3.94 20.35 13.11
C MET A 172 4.67 19.01 13.03
N ALA A 173 4.06 17.94 13.59
CA ALA A 173 4.57 16.59 13.43
C ALA A 173 4.77 16.20 11.96
N ASN A 174 3.80 16.53 11.13
CA ASN A 174 3.83 16.20 9.71
C ASN A 174 4.92 16.95 8.95
N LEU A 175 5.23 18.18 9.33
CA LEU A 175 6.33 18.93 8.71
C LEU A 175 7.67 18.21 8.84
N ALA A 176 7.86 17.44 9.93
CA ALA A 176 9.06 16.63 10.11
C ALA A 176 9.09 15.39 9.20
N PHE A 177 7.91 14.86 8.81
CA PHE A 177 7.81 13.69 7.93
C PHE A 177 7.96 14.05 6.45
N ILE A 178 7.46 15.22 6.02
CA ILE A 178 7.41 15.65 4.62
C ILE A 178 8.74 15.49 3.87
N PRO A 179 9.91 15.94 4.36
CA PRO A 179 11.17 15.80 3.63
C PRO A 179 11.53 14.34 3.37
N GLY A 180 11.45 13.50 4.40
CA GLY A 180 11.74 12.07 4.31
C GLY A 180 10.75 11.33 3.41
N ASP A 181 9.48 11.63 3.52
CA ASP A 181 8.43 10.99 2.74
C ASP A 181 8.46 11.45 1.27
N THR A 182 8.82 12.69 0.99
CA THR A 182 9.05 13.16 -0.38
C THR A 182 10.18 12.39 -1.06
N LEU A 183 11.27 12.11 -0.35
CA LEU A 183 12.35 11.27 -0.88
C LEU A 183 11.87 9.83 -1.14
N LYS A 184 11.09 9.26 -0.22
CA LYS A 184 10.51 7.91 -0.38
C LYS A 184 9.55 7.85 -1.57
N VAL A 185 8.75 8.89 -1.81
CA VAL A 185 7.90 8.98 -3.00
C VAL A 185 8.72 8.92 -4.28
N ALA A 186 9.82 9.68 -4.37
CA ALA A 186 10.70 9.63 -5.53
C ALA A 186 11.26 8.23 -5.76
N VAL A 187 11.76 7.58 -4.71
CA VAL A 187 12.26 6.19 -4.76
C VAL A 187 11.15 5.22 -5.17
N ALA A 188 9.95 5.33 -4.58
CA ALA A 188 8.81 4.46 -4.89
C ALA A 188 8.41 4.55 -6.37
N VAL A 189 8.38 5.76 -6.94
CA VAL A 189 8.07 5.98 -8.35
C VAL A 189 9.16 5.39 -9.25
N ILE A 190 10.44 5.60 -8.94
CA ILE A 190 11.56 5.01 -9.70
C ILE A 190 11.46 3.48 -9.70
N VAL A 191 11.26 2.87 -8.53
CA VAL A 191 11.08 1.42 -8.40
C VAL A 191 9.86 0.96 -9.18
N GLY A 192 8.73 1.64 -9.04
CA GLY A 192 7.49 1.29 -9.73
C GLY A 192 7.59 1.36 -11.25
N GLN A 193 8.43 2.25 -11.79
CA GLN A 193 8.69 2.34 -13.24
C GLN A 193 9.57 1.20 -13.74
N ARG A 194 10.45 0.67 -12.89
CA ARG A 194 11.34 -0.47 -13.23
C ARG A 194 10.64 -1.81 -13.08
N VAL A 195 9.76 -1.93 -12.08
CA VAL A 195 8.99 -3.16 -11.80
C VAL A 195 7.65 -3.08 -12.54
N ARG A 196 7.66 -3.41 -13.84
CA ARG A 196 6.41 -3.56 -14.60
C ARG A 196 5.88 -4.97 -14.42
N ILE A 197 4.89 -5.15 -13.57
CA ILE A 197 4.14 -6.40 -13.50
C ILE A 197 3.10 -6.41 -14.63
N PRO A 198 3.12 -7.39 -15.54
CA PRO A 198 2.11 -7.51 -16.57
C PRO A 198 0.72 -7.58 -15.91
N ARG A 199 -0.14 -6.63 -16.23
CA ARG A 199 -1.55 -6.72 -15.85
C ARG A 199 -2.17 -7.77 -16.78
N ILE A 200 -2.49 -8.93 -16.23
CA ILE A 200 -3.32 -9.89 -16.96
C ILE A 200 -4.71 -9.25 -17.04
N ASN A 201 -5.01 -8.65 -18.20
CA ASN A 201 -6.33 -8.06 -18.43
C ASN A 201 -7.36 -9.18 -18.25
N ARG A 202 -8.23 -9.02 -17.28
CA ARG A 202 -9.46 -9.82 -17.19
C ARG A 202 -10.32 -9.39 -18.37
N VAL A 203 -10.43 -10.25 -19.38
CA VAL A 203 -11.39 -10.14 -20.48
C VAL A 203 -12.78 -10.37 -19.92
#